data_13572387875ea9985bb6d1a21362d9d5
#
_entry.id   13572387875ea9985bb6d1a21362d9d5
#
_cell.length_a   1.000
_cell.length_b   1.000
_cell.length_c   1.000
_cell.angle_alpha   90.00
_cell.angle_beta   90.00
_cell.angle_gamma   90.00
#
_symmetry.space_group_name_H-M   'P 1'
#
loop_
_entity.id
_entity.type
_entity.pdbx_description
1 polymer ?
#
loop_
_entity_poly.entity_id
_entity_poly.type
_entity_poly.pdbx_seq_one_letter_code
_entity_poly.pdbx_strand_id
1 'polypeptide(L)'
;MAGNTEIVYGMHAVRHALQHSPVYVLELWIQNDKQSEQAIRDIMQLAGTTPVQYVSKQAMNKLTHYARHQGVVIRKKKTQSANIDLTSLLTSEDETIPLYLVLDGVQDPHNLGACIRTADAAGVKAVIIPKDRAAGLNATVSNVASGAAENIPVIEVTNLARSLRALQDAGIWIIGTVNDAGTSIYEVDLNRPLALVMGAEGKGLRQNTRDHCDMLVNIPMAGVVESLNVSVATGICLFEAIRQRR
;
A
#
# COMPACT_ATOMS: atom_id res chain seq x y z
N MET A 1 -9.04 -24.73 -13.16
CA MET A 1 -8.92 -24.38 -11.72
C MET A 1 -7.66 -23.53 -11.45
N ALA A 2 -7.57 -22.34 -12.05
CA ALA A 2 -6.39 -21.46 -11.97
C ALA A 2 -6.69 -20.11 -11.29
N GLY A 3 -7.73 -20.00 -10.47
CA GLY A 3 -8.28 -18.72 -10.02
C GLY A 3 -7.87 -18.20 -8.64
N ASN A 4 -7.17 -18.98 -7.81
CA ASN A 4 -6.97 -18.61 -6.40
C ASN A 4 -5.51 -18.61 -5.93
N THR A 5 -4.56 -18.40 -6.84
CA THR A 5 -3.14 -18.30 -6.51
C THR A 5 -2.52 -17.07 -7.16
N GLU A 6 -1.46 -16.55 -6.54
CA GLU A 6 -0.66 -15.43 -7.05
C GLU A 6 0.82 -15.75 -6.98
N ILE A 7 1.59 -15.04 -7.80
CA ILE A 7 3.05 -15.14 -7.85
C ILE A 7 3.64 -13.91 -7.15
N VAL A 8 4.43 -14.15 -6.10
CA VAL A 8 5.21 -13.11 -5.39
C VAL A 8 6.68 -13.38 -5.64
N TYR A 9 7.46 -12.33 -5.91
CA TYR A 9 8.86 -12.43 -6.26
C TYR A 9 9.71 -11.31 -5.68
N GLY A 10 10.99 -11.57 -5.57
CA GLY A 10 11.97 -10.67 -4.97
C GLY A 10 12.19 -10.94 -3.47
N MET A 11 13.40 -10.65 -3.02
CA MET A 11 13.93 -11.07 -1.71
C MET A 11 13.07 -10.62 -0.53
N HIS A 12 12.68 -9.33 -0.52
CA HIS A 12 11.91 -8.77 0.59
C HIS A 12 10.47 -9.30 0.64
N ALA A 13 9.77 -9.30 -0.50
CA ALA A 13 8.38 -9.76 -0.57
C ALA A 13 8.25 -11.25 -0.23
N VAL A 14 9.17 -12.09 -0.74
CA VAL A 14 9.19 -13.52 -0.43
C VAL A 14 9.52 -13.78 1.04
N ARG A 15 10.51 -13.09 1.60
CA ARG A 15 10.85 -13.20 3.03
C ARG A 15 9.66 -12.82 3.90
N HIS A 16 9.00 -11.70 3.60
CA HIS A 16 7.83 -11.24 4.33
C HIS A 16 6.69 -12.28 4.29
N ALA A 17 6.37 -12.81 3.10
CA ALA A 17 5.33 -13.82 2.95
C ALA A 17 5.62 -15.10 3.75
N LEU A 18 6.88 -15.57 3.76
CA LEU A 18 7.29 -16.72 4.53
C LEU A 18 7.27 -16.50 6.05
N GLN A 19 7.53 -15.28 6.51
CA GLN A 19 7.52 -14.93 7.94
C GLN A 19 6.11 -14.73 8.48
N HIS A 20 5.23 -14.07 7.73
CA HIS A 20 3.93 -13.63 8.23
C HIS A 20 2.74 -14.46 7.73
N SER A 21 2.91 -15.19 6.62
CA SER A 21 1.83 -15.94 5.98
C SER A 21 2.28 -17.31 5.43
N PRO A 22 3.12 -18.08 6.14
CA PRO A 22 3.72 -19.31 5.61
C PRO A 22 2.69 -20.36 5.19
N VAL A 23 1.56 -20.47 5.90
CA VAL A 23 0.47 -21.42 5.57
C VAL A 23 -0.18 -21.22 4.20
N TYR A 24 -0.04 -20.03 3.63
CA TYR A 24 -0.55 -19.73 2.30
C TYR A 24 0.47 -19.97 1.19
N VAL A 25 1.76 -20.16 1.51
CA VAL A 25 2.81 -20.42 0.53
C VAL A 25 2.72 -21.87 0.09
N LEU A 26 2.50 -22.08 -1.21
CA LEU A 26 2.32 -23.41 -1.79
C LEU A 26 3.63 -23.98 -2.33
N GLU A 27 4.51 -23.12 -2.81
CA GLU A 27 5.71 -23.52 -3.54
C GLU A 27 6.73 -22.38 -3.58
N LEU A 28 8.00 -22.71 -3.46
CA LEU A 28 9.12 -21.78 -3.56
C LEU A 28 10.02 -22.19 -4.74
N TRP A 29 10.31 -21.26 -5.63
CA TRP A 29 11.28 -21.43 -6.72
C TRP A 29 12.55 -20.64 -6.44
N ILE A 30 13.68 -21.31 -6.60
CA ILE A 30 15.02 -20.75 -6.43
C ILE A 30 15.80 -20.90 -7.72
N GLN A 31 16.50 -19.84 -8.12
CA GLN A 31 17.37 -19.86 -9.31
C GLN A 31 18.59 -20.77 -9.05
N ASN A 32 18.88 -21.69 -9.98
CA ASN A 32 19.88 -22.75 -9.83
C ASN A 32 21.28 -22.26 -9.40
N ASP A 33 21.74 -21.14 -9.94
CA ASP A 33 23.07 -20.58 -9.69
C ASP A 33 23.14 -19.69 -8.43
N LYS A 34 22.02 -19.49 -7.72
CA LYS A 34 21.94 -18.65 -6.52
C LYS A 34 21.80 -19.41 -5.20
N GLN A 35 21.78 -20.72 -5.22
CA GLN A 35 21.58 -21.56 -4.04
C GLN A 35 22.62 -21.33 -2.92
N SER A 36 23.85 -20.98 -3.31
CA SER A 36 24.94 -20.71 -2.37
C SER A 36 24.93 -19.32 -1.75
N GLU A 37 24.09 -18.40 -2.23
CA GLU A 37 23.96 -17.05 -1.67
C GLU A 37 23.36 -17.12 -0.25
N GLN A 38 23.95 -16.41 0.72
CA GLN A 38 23.49 -16.43 2.11
C GLN A 38 22.01 -16.01 2.22
N ALA A 39 21.62 -14.97 1.49
CA ALA A 39 20.24 -14.49 1.49
C ALA A 39 19.22 -15.55 1.00
N ILE A 40 19.62 -16.42 0.07
CA ILE A 40 18.80 -17.54 -0.40
C ILE A 40 18.72 -18.65 0.66
N ARG A 41 19.82 -18.94 1.34
CA ARG A 41 19.81 -19.92 2.46
C ARG A 41 18.88 -19.47 3.58
N ASP A 42 18.87 -18.17 3.91
CA ASP A 42 17.97 -17.61 4.90
C ASP A 42 16.49 -17.78 4.48
N ILE A 43 16.18 -17.55 3.19
CA ILE A 43 14.85 -17.79 2.62
C ILE A 43 14.47 -19.28 2.71
N MET A 44 15.39 -20.19 2.39
CA MET A 44 15.15 -21.63 2.49
C MET A 44 14.87 -22.07 3.93
N GLN A 45 15.57 -21.50 4.89
CA GLN A 45 15.34 -21.76 6.31
C GLN A 45 13.95 -21.29 6.75
N LEU A 46 13.51 -20.13 6.28
CA LEU A 46 12.17 -19.62 6.55
C LEU A 46 11.06 -20.43 5.86
N ALA A 47 11.36 -21.04 4.70
CA ALA A 47 10.42 -21.85 3.94
C ALA A 47 9.99 -23.14 4.67
N GLY A 48 10.80 -23.64 5.60
CA GLY A 48 10.49 -24.82 6.40
C GLY A 48 10.10 -26.03 5.56
N THR A 49 8.84 -26.46 5.63
CA THR A 49 8.30 -27.61 4.88
C THR A 49 7.73 -27.24 3.51
N THR A 50 7.78 -25.98 3.10
CA THR A 50 7.31 -25.54 1.78
C THR A 50 8.10 -26.25 0.67
N PRO A 51 7.43 -26.85 -0.33
CA PRO A 51 8.11 -27.46 -1.47
C PRO A 51 9.01 -26.45 -2.20
N VAL A 52 10.30 -26.82 -2.38
CA VAL A 52 11.30 -26.00 -3.05
C VAL A 52 11.64 -26.61 -4.41
N GLN A 53 11.60 -25.81 -5.45
CA GLN A 53 12.05 -26.19 -6.78
C GLN A 53 13.21 -25.30 -7.24
N TYR A 54 14.20 -25.92 -7.86
CA TYR A 54 15.31 -25.23 -8.45
C TYR A 54 15.09 -25.08 -9.94
N VAL A 55 15.13 -23.86 -10.45
CA VAL A 55 14.78 -23.58 -11.84
C VAL A 55 15.78 -22.63 -12.51
N SER A 56 15.82 -22.66 -13.83
CA SER A 56 16.69 -21.76 -14.60
C SER A 56 16.18 -20.31 -14.52
N LYS A 57 17.10 -19.35 -14.70
CA LYS A 57 16.78 -17.92 -14.81
C LYS A 57 15.70 -17.64 -15.87
N GLN A 58 15.76 -18.37 -17.00
CA GLN A 58 14.74 -18.22 -18.07
C GLN A 58 13.35 -18.66 -17.61
N ALA A 59 13.23 -19.75 -16.86
CA ALA A 59 11.96 -20.20 -16.31
C ALA A 59 11.40 -19.17 -15.30
N MET A 60 12.24 -18.63 -14.42
CA MET A 60 11.81 -17.57 -13.49
C MET A 60 11.37 -16.30 -14.21
N ASN A 61 12.12 -15.87 -15.23
CA ASN A 61 11.73 -14.71 -16.03
C ASN A 61 10.32 -14.88 -16.65
N LYS A 62 10.00 -16.09 -17.14
CA LYS A 62 8.64 -16.37 -17.67
C LYS A 62 7.58 -16.32 -16.57
N LEU A 63 7.85 -16.89 -15.40
CA LEU A 63 6.94 -16.88 -14.25
C LEU A 63 6.63 -15.46 -13.75
N THR A 64 7.61 -14.57 -13.83
CA THR A 64 7.50 -13.19 -13.32
C THR A 64 7.24 -12.17 -14.41
N HIS A 65 6.95 -12.60 -15.64
CA HIS A 65 6.82 -11.71 -16.81
C HIS A 65 8.00 -10.77 -16.98
N TYR A 66 9.23 -11.31 -16.82
CA TYR A 66 10.51 -10.58 -16.91
C TYR A 66 10.73 -9.51 -15.84
N ALA A 67 9.97 -9.53 -14.75
CA ALA A 67 10.22 -8.64 -13.65
C ALA A 67 11.48 -9.04 -12.85
N ARG A 68 12.01 -8.12 -12.04
CA ARG A 68 13.24 -8.29 -11.25
C ARG A 68 12.99 -9.21 -10.04
N HIS A 69 13.10 -10.52 -10.23
CA HIS A 69 12.80 -11.53 -9.21
C HIS A 69 13.95 -11.82 -8.23
N GLN A 70 15.16 -11.34 -8.45
CA GLN A 70 16.33 -11.50 -7.56
C GLN A 70 16.71 -12.96 -7.25
N GLY A 71 16.23 -13.92 -8.05
CA GLY A 71 16.52 -15.36 -7.89
C GLY A 71 15.58 -16.12 -6.97
N VAL A 72 14.47 -15.50 -6.52
CA VAL A 72 13.49 -16.12 -5.65
C VAL A 72 12.07 -15.74 -6.03
N VAL A 73 11.18 -16.74 -6.05
CA VAL A 73 9.75 -16.60 -6.39
C VAL A 73 8.96 -17.59 -5.55
N ILE A 74 7.78 -17.20 -5.10
CA ILE A 74 6.80 -18.12 -4.48
C ILE A 74 5.48 -18.08 -5.22
N ARG A 75 4.78 -19.21 -5.17
CA ARG A 75 3.35 -19.27 -5.43
C ARG A 75 2.62 -19.39 -4.11
N LYS A 76 1.72 -18.48 -3.85
CA LYS A 76 0.88 -18.56 -2.66
C LYS A 76 -0.60 -18.55 -3.03
N LYS A 77 -1.45 -19.09 -2.16
CA LYS A 77 -2.89 -18.85 -2.27
C LYS A 77 -3.09 -17.33 -2.16
N LYS A 78 -3.94 -16.79 -3.01
CA LYS A 78 -4.43 -15.43 -2.74
C LYS A 78 -5.02 -15.48 -1.33
N THR A 79 -4.38 -14.85 -0.39
CA THR A 79 -5.08 -14.45 0.80
C THR A 79 -6.22 -13.58 0.27
N GLN A 80 -7.45 -14.05 0.39
CA GLN A 80 -8.49 -13.08 0.56
C GLN A 80 -8.03 -12.32 1.80
N SER A 81 -7.40 -11.17 1.63
CA SER A 81 -7.58 -10.08 2.60
C SER A 81 -9.07 -10.15 2.83
N ALA A 82 -9.50 -10.66 3.99
CA ALA A 82 -10.90 -10.83 4.31
C ALA A 82 -11.54 -9.59 3.74
N ASN A 83 -12.61 -9.74 2.92
CA ASN A 83 -13.26 -8.58 2.31
C ASN A 83 -13.65 -7.63 3.44
N ILE A 84 -12.63 -6.99 4.00
CA ILE A 84 -12.78 -5.97 5.02
C ILE A 84 -13.36 -4.82 4.22
N ASP A 85 -14.67 -4.72 4.27
CA ASP A 85 -15.32 -3.54 3.73
C ASP A 85 -15.07 -2.37 4.69
N LEU A 86 -15.24 -1.18 4.18
CA LEU A 86 -15.03 0.03 4.98
C LEU A 86 -15.94 0.04 6.22
N THR A 87 -17.14 -0.50 6.12
CA THR A 87 -18.13 -0.51 7.21
C THR A 87 -17.64 -1.37 8.38
N SER A 88 -17.16 -2.58 8.10
CA SER A 88 -16.62 -3.46 9.14
C SER A 88 -15.37 -2.88 9.82
N LEU A 89 -14.55 -2.13 9.06
CA LEU A 89 -13.37 -1.45 9.60
C LEU A 89 -13.75 -0.29 10.54
N LEU A 90 -14.80 0.47 10.20
CA LEU A 90 -15.27 1.61 11.00
C LEU A 90 -15.97 1.20 12.29
N THR A 91 -16.50 -0.03 12.36
CA THR A 91 -17.17 -0.56 13.56
C THR A 91 -16.21 -1.28 14.51
N SER A 92 -14.94 -1.48 14.14
CA SER A 92 -13.96 -2.13 15.03
C SER A 92 -13.57 -1.19 16.16
N GLU A 93 -13.77 -1.63 17.41
CA GLU A 93 -13.24 -0.96 18.59
C GLU A 93 -11.72 -1.09 18.63
N ASP A 94 -11.00 0.01 18.54
CA ASP A 94 -9.56 0.08 18.66
C ASP A 94 -9.22 1.24 19.60
N GLU A 95 -8.30 1.02 20.53
CA GLU A 95 -7.88 2.04 21.50
C GLU A 95 -7.01 3.14 20.88
N THR A 96 -6.53 2.92 19.66
CA THR A 96 -5.64 3.88 18.97
C THR A 96 -6.44 4.91 18.17
N ILE A 97 -5.94 6.14 18.12
CA ILE A 97 -6.49 7.21 17.27
C ILE A 97 -6.31 6.79 15.81
N PRO A 98 -7.39 6.49 15.05
CA PRO A 98 -7.27 5.93 13.72
C PRO A 98 -6.69 6.93 12.72
N LEU A 99 -5.83 6.43 11.84
CA LEU A 99 -5.27 7.13 10.68
C LEU A 99 -5.58 6.31 9.42
N TYR A 100 -6.20 6.95 8.44
CA TYR A 100 -6.51 6.36 7.14
C TYR A 100 -5.76 7.10 6.03
N LEU A 101 -5.43 6.40 4.97
CA LEU A 101 -4.92 7.00 3.73
C LEU A 101 -5.93 6.77 2.60
N VAL A 102 -6.32 7.84 1.93
CA VAL A 102 -7.19 7.80 0.75
C VAL A 102 -6.39 8.28 -0.45
N LEU A 103 -6.34 7.48 -1.51
CA LEU A 103 -5.61 7.82 -2.73
C LEU A 103 -6.59 8.06 -3.88
N ASP A 104 -6.82 9.33 -4.24
CA ASP A 104 -7.78 9.70 -5.27
C ASP A 104 -7.19 9.60 -6.68
N GLY A 105 -7.21 8.38 -7.23
CA GLY A 105 -6.88 8.15 -8.64
C GLY A 105 -5.38 8.04 -8.95
N VAL A 106 -4.57 7.53 -8.04
CA VAL A 106 -3.17 7.16 -8.30
C VAL A 106 -3.13 6.01 -9.32
N GLN A 107 -2.59 6.26 -10.51
CA GLN A 107 -2.61 5.31 -11.62
C GLN A 107 -1.32 4.53 -11.82
N ASP A 108 -0.17 5.07 -11.38
CA ASP A 108 1.10 4.37 -11.46
C ASP A 108 1.21 3.32 -10.35
N PRO A 109 1.40 2.02 -10.70
CA PRO A 109 1.57 0.95 -9.71
C PRO A 109 2.78 1.15 -8.78
N HIS A 110 3.84 1.82 -9.25
CA HIS A 110 5.01 2.12 -8.42
C HIS A 110 4.67 3.14 -7.33
N ASN A 111 3.93 4.19 -7.69
CA ASN A 111 3.48 5.19 -6.73
C ASN A 111 2.50 4.57 -5.73
N LEU A 112 1.53 3.77 -6.19
CA LEU A 112 0.61 3.07 -5.30
C LEU A 112 1.34 2.15 -4.31
N GLY A 113 2.27 1.33 -4.78
CA GLY A 113 3.05 0.44 -3.93
C GLY A 113 3.90 1.20 -2.90
N ALA A 114 4.51 2.33 -3.31
CA ALA A 114 5.27 3.19 -2.41
C ALA A 114 4.39 3.86 -1.34
N CYS A 115 3.18 4.33 -1.71
CA CYS A 115 2.21 4.87 -0.77
C CYS A 115 1.75 3.82 0.26
N ILE A 116 1.43 2.60 -0.18
CA ILE A 116 1.04 1.49 0.70
C ILE A 116 2.18 1.15 1.68
N ARG A 117 3.41 1.06 1.20
CA ARG A 117 4.58 0.81 2.04
C ARG A 117 4.77 1.91 3.09
N THR A 118 4.59 3.15 2.72
CA THR A 118 4.69 4.29 3.62
C THR A 118 3.54 4.30 4.63
N ALA A 119 2.33 3.94 4.21
CA ALA A 119 1.15 3.81 5.07
C ALA A 119 1.34 2.73 6.15
N ASP A 120 1.88 1.57 5.79
CA ASP A 120 2.24 0.51 6.73
C ASP A 120 3.28 0.99 7.76
N ALA A 121 4.35 1.62 7.29
CA ALA A 121 5.40 2.18 8.17
C ALA A 121 4.88 3.28 9.11
N ALA A 122 3.83 4.00 8.72
CA ALA A 122 3.16 5.02 9.52
C ALA A 122 2.04 4.47 10.43
N GLY A 123 1.78 3.16 10.42
CA GLY A 123 0.72 2.56 11.22
C GLY A 123 -0.70 2.97 10.78
N VAL A 124 -0.89 3.24 9.49
CA VAL A 124 -2.20 3.56 8.91
C VAL A 124 -3.12 2.34 9.02
N LYS A 125 -4.36 2.54 9.45
CA LYS A 125 -5.33 1.47 9.69
C LYS A 125 -5.84 0.81 8.40
N ALA A 126 -5.97 1.59 7.32
CA ALA A 126 -6.26 1.09 5.97
C ALA A 126 -5.92 2.12 4.91
N VAL A 127 -5.67 1.63 3.69
CA VAL A 127 -5.57 2.44 2.47
C VAL A 127 -6.84 2.26 1.66
N ILE A 128 -7.47 3.36 1.26
CA ILE A 128 -8.73 3.38 0.50
C ILE A 128 -8.43 3.90 -0.90
N ILE A 129 -8.77 3.12 -1.92
CA ILE A 129 -8.55 3.48 -3.33
C ILE A 129 -9.86 3.34 -4.13
N PRO A 130 -10.10 4.16 -5.15
CA PRO A 130 -11.20 3.93 -6.06
C PRO A 130 -10.92 2.71 -6.95
N LYS A 131 -11.96 1.90 -7.22
CA LYS A 131 -11.88 0.76 -8.11
C LYS A 131 -11.58 1.16 -9.55
N ASP A 132 -12.11 2.30 -9.97
CA ASP A 132 -11.95 2.82 -11.32
C ASP A 132 -10.95 3.97 -11.36
N ARG A 133 -10.18 4.06 -12.46
CA ARG A 133 -9.20 5.13 -12.71
C ARG A 133 -8.09 5.21 -11.67
N ALA A 134 -7.75 4.09 -11.06
CA ALA A 134 -6.60 3.92 -10.17
C ALA A 134 -5.85 2.65 -10.54
N ALA A 135 -4.60 2.55 -10.13
CA ALA A 135 -3.89 1.28 -10.16
C ALA A 135 -4.56 0.32 -9.17
N GLY A 136 -4.99 -0.84 -9.63
CA GLY A 136 -5.44 -1.91 -8.74
C GLY A 136 -4.27 -2.66 -8.12
N LEU A 137 -4.56 -3.46 -7.09
CA LEU A 137 -3.58 -4.38 -6.51
C LEU A 137 -3.13 -5.41 -7.55
N ASN A 138 -1.85 -5.37 -7.89
CA ASN A 138 -1.21 -6.29 -8.83
C ASN A 138 0.20 -6.65 -8.35
N ALA A 139 0.86 -7.56 -9.06
CA ALA A 139 2.20 -8.03 -8.68
C ALA A 139 3.25 -6.89 -8.59
N THR A 140 3.15 -5.85 -9.40
CA THR A 140 4.05 -4.68 -9.33
C THR A 140 3.83 -3.91 -8.04
N VAL A 141 2.56 -3.64 -7.69
CA VAL A 141 2.19 -2.96 -6.42
C VAL A 141 2.69 -3.76 -5.22
N SER A 142 2.41 -5.07 -5.16
CA SER A 142 2.86 -5.94 -4.06
C SER A 142 4.38 -5.95 -3.90
N ASN A 143 5.11 -6.00 -5.01
CA ASN A 143 6.58 -5.97 -4.97
C ASN A 143 7.13 -4.63 -4.47
N VAL A 144 6.61 -3.52 -4.95
CA VAL A 144 7.04 -2.18 -4.52
C VAL A 144 6.65 -1.92 -3.07
N ALA A 145 5.47 -2.38 -2.65
CA ALA A 145 5.01 -2.32 -1.27
C ALA A 145 5.84 -3.19 -0.32
N SER A 146 6.67 -4.12 -0.86
CA SER A 146 7.61 -4.94 -0.07
C SER A 146 6.95 -5.72 1.09
N GLY A 147 5.74 -6.24 0.87
CA GLY A 147 4.96 -6.98 1.87
C GLY A 147 3.92 -6.14 2.62
N ALA A 148 4.00 -4.81 2.58
CA ALA A 148 3.05 -3.95 3.26
C ALA A 148 1.60 -4.14 2.76
N ALA A 149 1.40 -4.48 1.48
CA ALA A 149 0.07 -4.75 0.91
C ALA A 149 -0.63 -5.99 1.49
N GLU A 150 0.10 -6.84 2.19
CA GLU A 150 -0.44 -8.02 2.90
C GLU A 150 -0.69 -7.72 4.38
N ASN A 151 -0.06 -6.68 4.91
CA ASN A 151 -0.11 -6.27 6.31
C ASN A 151 -1.25 -5.29 6.58
N ILE A 152 -1.43 -4.31 5.67
CA ILE A 152 -2.42 -3.25 5.82
C ILE A 152 -3.59 -3.49 4.86
N PRO A 153 -4.85 -3.41 5.31
CA PRO A 153 -6.02 -3.51 4.43
C PRO A 153 -5.99 -2.44 3.34
N VAL A 154 -6.10 -2.87 2.08
CA VAL A 154 -6.32 -1.98 0.93
C VAL A 154 -7.74 -2.19 0.44
N ILE A 155 -8.59 -1.18 0.63
CA ILE A 155 -10.03 -1.24 0.37
C ILE A 155 -10.32 -0.56 -0.96
N GLU A 156 -10.79 -1.34 -1.94
CA GLU A 156 -11.25 -0.81 -3.22
C GLU A 156 -12.71 -0.39 -3.13
N VAL A 157 -13.00 0.88 -3.40
CA VAL A 157 -14.35 1.44 -3.32
C VAL A 157 -14.86 1.88 -4.69
N THR A 158 -16.13 1.64 -4.96
CA THR A 158 -16.78 2.06 -6.22
C THR A 158 -17.14 3.54 -6.24
N ASN A 159 -17.35 4.14 -5.08
CA ASN A 159 -17.72 5.54 -4.93
C ASN A 159 -16.94 6.18 -3.77
N LEU A 160 -15.88 6.92 -4.11
CA LEU A 160 -14.99 7.53 -3.13
C LEU A 160 -15.73 8.59 -2.27
N ALA A 161 -16.60 9.42 -2.87
CA ALA A 161 -17.34 10.41 -2.13
C ALA A 161 -18.28 9.80 -1.07
N ARG A 162 -18.93 8.66 -1.39
CA ARG A 162 -19.72 7.91 -0.41
C ARG A 162 -18.86 7.36 0.71
N SER A 163 -17.65 6.92 0.39
CA SER A 163 -16.70 6.39 1.40
C SER A 163 -16.20 7.51 2.31
N LEU A 164 -15.91 8.69 1.77
CA LEU A 164 -15.54 9.86 2.58
C LEU A 164 -16.65 10.26 3.55
N ARG A 165 -17.92 10.29 3.09
CA ARG A 165 -19.06 10.52 4.00
C ARG A 165 -19.17 9.48 5.10
N ALA A 166 -18.97 8.19 4.78
CA ALA A 166 -19.01 7.14 5.79
C ALA A 166 -17.90 7.30 6.84
N LEU A 167 -16.73 7.79 6.45
CA LEU A 167 -15.64 8.16 7.37
C LEU A 167 -16.06 9.35 8.26
N GLN A 168 -16.66 10.40 7.68
CA GLN A 168 -17.15 11.56 8.42
C GLN A 168 -18.25 11.17 9.42
N ASP A 169 -19.21 10.33 9.01
CA ASP A 169 -20.28 9.81 9.86
C ASP A 169 -19.74 9.00 11.06
N ALA A 170 -18.55 8.40 10.89
CA ALA A 170 -17.81 7.71 11.95
C ALA A 170 -16.89 8.64 12.79
N GLY A 171 -16.98 9.97 12.60
CA GLY A 171 -16.20 10.94 13.36
C GLY A 171 -14.75 11.12 12.90
N ILE A 172 -14.42 10.68 11.68
CA ILE A 172 -13.07 10.77 11.12
C ILE A 172 -12.99 12.04 10.25
N TRP A 173 -12.06 12.91 10.56
CA TRP A 173 -11.79 14.12 9.81
C TRP A 173 -11.12 13.80 8.48
N ILE A 174 -11.55 14.48 7.42
CA ILE A 174 -11.04 14.30 6.07
C ILE A 174 -10.18 15.51 5.69
N ILE A 175 -8.88 15.31 5.56
CA ILE A 175 -7.93 16.35 5.15
C ILE A 175 -7.41 16.02 3.76
N GLY A 176 -7.72 16.87 2.79
CA GLY A 176 -7.25 16.78 1.41
C GLY A 176 -5.98 17.57 1.17
N THR A 177 -5.00 17.00 0.46
CA THR A 177 -3.77 17.71 0.09
C THR A 177 -3.89 18.28 -1.31
N VAL A 178 -3.68 19.59 -1.42
CA VAL A 178 -3.71 20.34 -2.69
C VAL A 178 -2.63 21.43 -2.68
N ASN A 179 -2.15 21.84 -3.84
CA ASN A 179 -1.09 22.86 -3.92
C ASN A 179 -1.61 24.28 -3.66
N ASP A 180 -2.89 24.52 -3.94
CA ASP A 180 -3.57 25.83 -3.87
C ASP A 180 -4.27 26.09 -2.55
N ALA A 181 -4.04 25.27 -1.52
CA ALA A 181 -4.58 25.53 -0.18
C ALA A 181 -3.85 26.70 0.49
N GLY A 182 -4.61 27.49 1.25
CA GLY A 182 -4.05 28.58 2.05
C GLY A 182 -3.45 28.17 3.39
N THR A 183 -3.67 26.90 3.82
CA THR A 183 -3.25 26.37 5.12
C THR A 183 -2.17 25.31 4.93
N SER A 184 -1.07 25.41 5.67
CA SER A 184 -0.02 24.41 5.66
C SER A 184 -0.41 23.19 6.48
N ILE A 185 0.01 21.98 6.03
CA ILE A 185 -0.16 20.73 6.79
C ILE A 185 0.47 20.82 8.19
N TYR A 186 1.50 21.63 8.36
CA TYR A 186 2.22 21.83 9.63
C TYR A 186 1.49 22.71 10.62
N GLU A 187 0.44 23.43 10.20
CA GLU A 187 -0.37 24.36 11.02
C GLU A 187 -1.68 23.72 11.50
N VAL A 188 -1.97 22.49 11.07
CA VAL A 188 -3.22 21.79 11.37
C VAL A 188 -2.98 20.76 12.49
N ASP A 189 -3.94 20.66 13.41
CA ASP A 189 -3.97 19.59 14.41
C ASP A 189 -4.33 18.25 13.75
N LEU A 190 -3.35 17.35 13.68
CA LEU A 190 -3.49 16.00 13.14
C LEU A 190 -3.62 14.92 14.24
N ASN A 191 -3.65 15.32 15.52
CA ASN A 191 -3.81 14.41 16.65
C ASN A 191 -5.29 14.12 16.94
N ARG A 192 -5.97 13.56 15.95
CA ARG A 192 -7.39 13.17 15.98
C ARG A 192 -7.67 12.00 15.02
N PRO A 193 -8.85 11.36 15.07
CA PRO A 193 -9.30 10.44 14.03
C PRO A 193 -9.23 11.12 12.65
N LEU A 194 -8.43 10.60 11.72
CA LEU A 194 -8.01 11.31 10.53
C LEU A 194 -7.94 10.41 9.30
N ALA A 195 -8.43 10.91 8.17
CA ALA A 195 -8.15 10.39 6.84
C ALA A 195 -7.42 11.46 6.00
N LEU A 196 -6.20 11.14 5.60
CA LEU A 196 -5.42 11.97 4.67
C LEU A 196 -5.76 11.56 3.23
N VAL A 197 -6.18 12.53 2.42
CA VAL A 197 -6.58 12.31 1.03
C VAL A 197 -5.53 12.90 0.10
N MET A 198 -4.90 12.03 -0.68
CA MET A 198 -3.86 12.39 -1.64
C MET A 198 -4.41 12.29 -3.07
N GLY A 199 -4.16 13.30 -3.87
CA GLY A 199 -4.58 13.34 -5.27
C GLY A 199 -3.62 12.61 -6.22
N ALA A 200 -4.09 12.42 -7.46
CA ALA A 200 -3.26 11.91 -8.54
C ALA A 200 -2.16 12.91 -8.93
N GLU A 201 -1.02 12.38 -9.39
CA GLU A 201 0.11 13.18 -9.85
C GLU A 201 -0.31 14.11 -11.01
N GLY A 202 0.04 15.37 -10.94
CA GLY A 202 -0.28 16.42 -11.92
C GLY A 202 -1.74 16.92 -11.92
N LYS A 203 -2.72 16.09 -11.55
CA LYS A 203 -4.15 16.46 -11.54
C LYS A 203 -4.68 16.84 -10.15
N GLY A 204 -3.96 16.45 -9.10
CA GLY A 204 -4.41 16.65 -7.73
C GLY A 204 -5.70 15.88 -7.40
N LEU A 205 -6.46 16.40 -6.45
CA LEU A 205 -7.76 15.87 -6.05
C LEU A 205 -8.83 16.23 -7.06
N ARG A 206 -9.73 15.28 -7.35
CA ARG A 206 -10.94 15.57 -8.14
C ARG A 206 -11.86 16.55 -7.38
N GLN A 207 -12.60 17.39 -8.11
CA GLN A 207 -13.47 18.38 -7.49
C GLN A 207 -14.44 17.75 -6.48
N ASN A 208 -15.09 16.66 -6.86
CA ASN A 208 -16.01 15.96 -5.97
C ASN A 208 -15.31 15.39 -4.70
N THR A 209 -14.03 15.05 -4.76
CA THR A 209 -13.26 14.63 -3.59
C THR A 209 -12.90 15.83 -2.72
N ARG A 210 -12.50 16.94 -3.33
CA ARG A 210 -12.25 18.23 -2.62
C ARG A 210 -13.47 18.69 -1.83
N ASP A 211 -14.66 18.60 -2.41
CA ASP A 211 -15.92 19.04 -1.81
C ASP A 211 -16.34 18.19 -0.60
N HIS A 212 -15.73 17.00 -0.43
CA HIS A 212 -15.96 16.11 0.71
C HIS A 212 -14.81 16.15 1.73
N CYS A 213 -13.81 17.00 1.56
CA CYS A 213 -12.79 17.22 2.57
C CYS A 213 -13.27 18.27 3.57
N ASP A 214 -13.09 18.00 4.87
CA ASP A 214 -13.38 18.97 5.93
C ASP A 214 -12.39 20.13 5.90
N MET A 215 -11.16 19.87 5.41
CA MET A 215 -10.10 20.85 5.24
C MET A 215 -9.21 20.49 4.06
N LEU A 216 -8.70 21.52 3.39
CA LEU A 216 -7.67 21.41 2.37
C LEU A 216 -6.37 22.02 2.90
N VAL A 217 -5.27 21.31 2.69
CA VAL A 217 -3.93 21.72 3.14
C VAL A 217 -2.91 21.60 2.03
N ASN A 218 -1.81 22.35 2.13
CA ASN A 218 -0.66 22.23 1.26
C ASN A 218 0.59 21.75 2.02
N ILE A 219 1.55 21.28 1.27
CA ILE A 219 2.93 21.14 1.72
C ILE A 219 3.68 22.38 1.20
N PRO A 220 4.22 23.25 2.07
CA PRO A 220 4.90 24.46 1.61
C PRO A 220 6.09 24.13 0.70
N MET A 221 6.11 24.74 -0.48
CA MET A 221 7.17 24.55 -1.48
C MET A 221 8.06 25.81 -1.52
N ALA A 222 9.37 25.64 -1.30
CA ALA A 222 10.32 26.76 -1.32
C ALA A 222 11.06 26.91 -2.65
N GLY A 223 10.91 25.92 -3.55
CA GLY A 223 11.60 25.86 -4.85
C GLY A 223 10.72 26.27 -6.03
N VAL A 224 11.19 25.96 -7.25
CA VAL A 224 10.51 26.28 -8.50
C VAL A 224 9.49 25.23 -8.91
N VAL A 225 9.62 24.01 -8.38
CA VAL A 225 8.69 22.91 -8.70
C VAL A 225 7.34 23.14 -8.01
N GLU A 226 6.24 22.90 -8.74
CA GLU A 226 4.88 23.16 -8.24
C GLU A 226 4.31 22.01 -7.39
N SER A 227 4.89 20.81 -7.48
CA SER A 227 4.39 19.64 -6.77
C SER A 227 5.48 18.63 -6.48
N LEU A 228 5.23 17.77 -5.49
CA LEU A 228 6.01 16.58 -5.19
C LEU A 228 5.38 15.34 -5.85
N ASN A 229 6.20 14.31 -6.07
CA ASN A 229 5.66 12.99 -6.35
C ASN A 229 4.69 12.56 -5.24
N VAL A 230 3.57 11.93 -5.60
CA VAL A 230 2.49 11.59 -4.65
C VAL A 230 2.96 10.70 -3.51
N SER A 231 3.88 9.78 -3.74
CA SER A 231 4.39 8.91 -2.67
C SER A 231 5.29 9.67 -1.68
N VAL A 232 6.04 10.66 -2.16
CA VAL A 232 6.83 11.56 -1.31
C VAL A 232 5.92 12.45 -0.47
N ALA A 233 4.92 13.09 -1.11
CA ALA A 233 3.92 13.91 -0.41
C ALA A 233 3.16 13.10 0.65
N THR A 234 2.76 11.86 0.32
CA THR A 234 2.13 10.92 1.26
C THR A 234 3.02 10.67 2.48
N GLY A 235 4.31 10.44 2.26
CA GLY A 235 5.28 10.26 3.34
C GLY A 235 5.35 11.47 4.28
N ILE A 236 5.48 12.66 3.72
CA ILE A 236 5.53 13.91 4.50
C ILE A 236 4.27 14.06 5.35
N CYS A 237 3.07 13.92 4.77
CA CYS A 237 1.81 14.13 5.48
C CYS A 237 1.57 13.07 6.56
N LEU A 238 1.81 11.79 6.26
CA LEU A 238 1.63 10.70 7.22
C LEU A 238 2.60 10.84 8.40
N PHE A 239 3.88 11.12 8.14
CA PHE A 239 4.87 11.23 9.21
C PHE A 239 4.73 12.52 10.01
N GLU A 240 4.17 13.58 9.45
CA GLU A 240 3.76 14.74 10.23
C GLU A 240 2.61 14.38 11.19
N ALA A 241 1.60 13.65 10.74
CA ALA A 241 0.54 13.15 11.61
C ALA A 241 1.10 12.25 12.74
N ILE A 242 2.05 11.37 12.44
CA ILE A 242 2.71 10.54 13.46
C ILE A 242 3.55 11.40 14.44
N ARG A 243 4.26 12.41 13.95
CA ARG A 243 5.03 13.33 14.81
C ARG A 243 4.14 14.01 15.85
N GLN A 244 2.93 14.43 15.45
CA GLN A 244 2.00 15.11 16.36
C GLN A 244 1.30 14.16 17.35
N ARG A 245 1.28 12.85 17.08
CA ARG A 245 0.62 11.81 17.92
C ARG A 245 1.55 11.15 18.94
N ARG A 246 2.83 11.54 18.96
CA ARG A 246 3.87 11.03 19.89
C ARG A 246 3.97 11.81 21.20
#